data_ad3e7c20f352631be2abeb90b2b0f74c
#
_entry.id   ad3e7c20f352631be2abeb90b2b0f74c
#
_cell.length_a   1.000
_cell.length_b   1.000
_cell.length_c   1.000
_cell.angle_alpha   90.00
_cell.angle_beta   90.00
_cell.angle_gamma   90.00
#
_symmetry.space_group_name_H-M   'P 1'
#
loop_
_entity.id
_entity.type
_entity.pdbx_description
1 polymer ?
#
loop_
_entity_poly.entity_id
_entity_poly.type
_entity_poly.pdbx_seq_one_letter_code
_entity_poly.pdbx_strand_id
1 'polypeptide(L)'
;MALARVVSFDGVTSDRIEELRGQIDSGEPPEGLPAKEIIVLHDPEGAKSLVILFFETEDDYRRGDETLNAMDTGDTPGQRTSVARYDVAVRMAV
;
A
#
# COMPACT_ATOMS: atom_id res chain seq x y z
N MET A 1 -0.06 11.56 -15.63
CA MET A 1 -1.29 10.89 -15.15
C MET A 1 -0.95 10.05 -13.94
N ALA A 2 -1.70 10.17 -12.87
CA ALA A 2 -1.41 9.45 -11.63
C ALA A 2 -1.82 7.97 -11.73
N LEU A 3 -1.07 7.14 -11.04
CA LEU A 3 -1.28 5.68 -11.02
C LEU A 3 -1.46 5.21 -9.58
N ALA A 4 -2.25 4.17 -9.41
CA ALA A 4 -2.46 3.54 -8.11
C ALA A 4 -2.06 2.06 -8.15
N ARG A 5 -1.32 1.63 -7.13
CA ARG A 5 -1.01 0.22 -6.90
C ARG A 5 -1.87 -0.26 -5.75
N VAL A 6 -2.77 -1.17 -6.02
CA VAL A 6 -3.71 -1.70 -5.03
C VAL A 6 -3.32 -3.13 -4.68
N VAL A 7 -2.99 -3.34 -3.42
CA VAL A 7 -2.56 -4.65 -2.92
C VAL A 7 -3.58 -5.15 -1.92
N SER A 8 -4.05 -6.37 -2.12
CA SER A 8 -5.01 -7.01 -1.22
C SER A 8 -4.30 -8.01 -0.32
N PHE A 9 -4.68 -8.04 0.95
CA PHE A 9 -4.15 -8.96 1.95
C PHE A 9 -5.27 -9.67 2.70
N ASP A 10 -5.06 -10.95 3.03
CA ASP A 10 -5.92 -11.72 3.90
C ASP A 10 -5.18 -12.03 5.21
N GLY A 11 -5.94 -12.35 6.26
CA GLY A 11 -5.35 -12.71 7.56
C GLY A 11 -4.74 -11.53 8.30
N VAL A 12 -5.25 -10.32 8.06
CA VAL A 12 -4.75 -9.10 8.70
C VAL A 12 -5.55 -8.85 9.98
N THR A 13 -4.89 -8.95 11.13
CA THR A 13 -5.54 -8.70 12.43
C THR A 13 -5.49 -7.23 12.79
N SER A 14 -6.35 -6.82 13.72
CA SER A 14 -6.36 -5.45 14.23
C SER A 14 -5.03 -5.08 14.90
N ASP A 15 -4.41 -6.02 15.60
CA ASP A 15 -3.10 -5.80 16.23
C ASP A 15 -2.03 -5.49 15.17
N ARG A 16 -2.06 -6.19 14.04
CA ARG A 16 -1.12 -5.95 12.96
C ARG A 16 -1.32 -4.58 12.33
N ILE A 17 -2.57 -4.14 12.21
CA ILE A 17 -2.89 -2.80 11.70
C ILE A 17 -2.39 -1.71 12.67
N GLU A 18 -2.51 -1.94 13.98
CA GLU A 18 -1.97 -0.99 14.97
C GLU A 18 -0.45 -0.86 14.87
N GLU A 19 0.26 -1.96 14.67
CA GLU A 19 1.71 -1.93 14.44
C GLU A 19 2.05 -1.14 13.18
N LEU A 20 1.32 -1.38 12.11
CA LEU A 20 1.53 -0.70 10.83
C LEU A 20 1.24 0.80 10.96
N ARG A 21 0.19 1.17 11.67
CA ARG A 21 -0.13 2.57 11.95
C ARG A 21 1.00 3.26 12.70
N GLY A 22 1.58 2.61 13.69
CA GLY A 22 2.70 3.15 14.44
C GLY A 22 3.92 3.40 13.56
N GLN A 23 4.20 2.50 12.63
CA GLN A 23 5.30 2.66 11.69
C GLN A 23 5.07 3.83 10.73
N ILE A 24 3.83 4.00 10.25
CA ILE A 24 3.47 5.09 9.33
C ILE A 24 3.46 6.43 10.08
N ASP A 25 2.94 6.48 11.29
CA ASP A 25 2.86 7.69 12.10
C ASP A 25 4.25 8.19 12.53
N SER A 26 5.25 7.33 12.59
CA SER A 26 6.62 7.75 12.85
C SER A 26 7.20 8.58 11.71
N GLY A 27 6.50 8.67 10.57
CA GLY A 27 6.67 9.73 9.59
C GLY A 27 7.66 9.48 8.48
N GLU A 28 8.29 8.32 8.41
CA GLU A 28 9.26 8.07 7.36
C GLU A 28 8.75 7.02 6.37
N PRO A 29 8.50 7.42 5.11
CA PRO A 29 8.20 6.42 4.08
C PRO A 29 9.43 5.53 3.85
N PRO A 30 9.24 4.29 3.37
CA PRO A 30 10.37 3.42 3.02
C PRO A 30 11.32 4.11 2.06
N GLU A 31 12.61 3.97 2.33
CA GLU A 31 13.63 4.56 1.48
C GLU A 31 13.55 3.98 0.06
N GLY A 32 13.61 4.83 -0.94
CA GLY A 32 13.53 4.42 -2.34
C GLY A 32 12.12 4.18 -2.86
N LEU A 33 11.10 4.53 -2.08
CA LEU A 33 9.70 4.41 -2.52
C LEU A 33 9.18 5.77 -2.99
N PRO A 34 8.98 5.98 -4.29
CA PRO A 34 8.55 7.28 -4.83
C PRO A 34 7.04 7.51 -4.77
N ALA A 35 6.36 6.92 -3.80
CA ALA A 35 4.92 7.08 -3.65
C ALA A 35 4.56 8.46 -3.08
N LYS A 36 3.51 9.07 -3.61
CA LYS A 36 3.00 10.36 -3.14
C LYS A 36 2.09 10.22 -1.94
N GLU A 37 1.37 9.12 -1.85
CA GLU A 37 0.41 8.90 -0.79
C GLU A 37 0.22 7.40 -0.58
N ILE A 38 0.03 7.01 0.65
CA ILE A 38 -0.27 5.62 1.01
C ILE A 38 -1.55 5.62 1.83
N ILE A 39 -2.51 4.80 1.41
CA ILE A 39 -3.77 4.60 2.15
C ILE A 39 -3.86 3.13 2.52
N VAL A 40 -4.13 2.85 3.78
CA VAL A 40 -4.36 1.49 4.27
C VAL A 40 -5.81 1.40 4.74
N LEU A 41 -6.55 0.50 4.13
CA LEU A 41 -7.93 0.21 4.49
C LEU A 41 -7.97 -1.15 5.20
N HIS A 42 -8.80 -1.27 6.24
CA HIS A 42 -8.89 -2.50 7.01
C HIS A 42 -10.35 -2.88 7.23
N ASP A 43 -10.64 -4.15 6.98
CA ASP A 43 -11.93 -4.78 7.31
C ASP A 43 -11.68 -5.72 8.49
N PRO A 44 -12.00 -5.30 9.72
CA PRO A 44 -11.72 -6.12 10.90
C PRO A 44 -12.58 -7.39 10.98
N GLU A 45 -13.79 -7.38 10.42
CA GLU A 45 -14.66 -8.55 10.42
C GLU A 45 -14.15 -9.64 9.51
N GLY A 46 -13.66 -9.25 8.31
CA GLY A 46 -13.12 -10.19 7.33
C GLY A 46 -11.64 -10.48 7.50
N ALA A 47 -10.96 -9.78 8.41
CA ALA A 47 -9.51 -9.82 8.58
C ALA A 47 -8.77 -9.56 7.26
N LYS A 48 -9.24 -8.56 6.52
CA LYS A 48 -8.70 -8.21 5.19
C LYS A 48 -8.22 -6.78 5.18
N SER A 49 -7.27 -6.50 4.30
CA SER A 49 -6.74 -5.15 4.14
C SER A 49 -6.47 -4.85 2.67
N LEU A 50 -6.62 -3.57 2.33
CA LEU A 50 -6.16 -3.04 1.04
C LEU A 50 -5.11 -1.98 1.33
N VAL A 51 -3.98 -2.05 0.61
CA VAL A 51 -2.96 -1.02 0.66
C VAL A 51 -2.90 -0.35 -0.70
N ILE A 52 -3.14 0.96 -0.73
CA ILE A 52 -3.19 1.74 -1.97
C ILE A 52 -2.06 2.75 -1.94
N LEU A 53 -1.19 2.68 -2.96
CA LEU A 53 -0.09 3.61 -3.12
C LEU A 53 -0.30 4.41 -4.40
N PHE A 54 -0.13 5.73 -4.31
CA PHE A 54 -0.30 6.63 -5.44
C PHE A 54 1.04 7.10 -5.96
N PHE A 55 1.21 7.06 -7.28
CA PHE A 55 2.42 7.50 -7.98
C PHE A 55 2.05 8.53 -9.04
N GLU A 56 2.94 9.50 -9.31
CA GLU A 56 2.68 10.53 -10.32
C GLU A 56 2.96 10.06 -11.73
N THR A 57 3.94 9.18 -11.91
CA THR A 57 4.39 8.75 -13.24
C THR A 57 4.50 7.24 -13.30
N GLU A 58 4.54 6.72 -14.52
CA GLU A 58 4.74 5.31 -14.77
C GLU A 58 6.12 4.83 -14.28
N ASP A 59 7.15 5.66 -14.43
CA ASP A 59 8.48 5.35 -13.93
C ASP A 59 8.49 5.23 -12.41
N ASP A 60 7.81 6.13 -11.72
CA ASP A 60 7.68 6.05 -10.26
C ASP A 60 6.92 4.80 -9.83
N TYR A 61 5.86 4.45 -10.55
CA TYR A 61 5.13 3.21 -10.30
C TYR A 61 6.04 2.00 -10.43
N ARG A 62 6.82 1.94 -11.49
CA ARG A 62 7.72 0.81 -11.75
C ARG A 62 8.76 0.67 -10.65
N ARG A 63 9.37 1.77 -10.22
CA ARG A 63 10.35 1.78 -9.14
C ARG A 63 9.73 1.36 -7.82
N GLY A 64 8.54 1.87 -7.52
CA GLY A 64 7.82 1.50 -6.31
C GLY A 64 7.43 0.03 -6.30
N ASP A 65 6.97 -0.48 -7.42
CA ASP A 65 6.59 -1.88 -7.56
C ASP A 65 7.80 -2.81 -7.33
N GLU A 66 8.95 -2.48 -7.91
CA GLU A 66 10.18 -3.24 -7.71
C GLU A 66 10.62 -3.21 -6.24
N THR A 67 10.58 -2.04 -5.61
CA THR A 67 10.95 -1.87 -4.21
C THR A 67 10.06 -2.70 -3.30
N LEU A 68 8.75 -2.65 -3.52
CA LEU A 68 7.77 -3.37 -2.70
C LEU A 68 7.84 -4.88 -2.91
N ASN A 69 8.09 -5.33 -4.14
CA ASN A 69 8.27 -6.75 -4.42
C ASN A 69 9.54 -7.29 -3.76
N ALA A 70 10.59 -6.50 -3.69
CA ALA A 70 11.82 -6.89 -3.01
C ALA A 70 11.64 -6.98 -1.49
N MET A 71 10.70 -6.24 -0.92
CA MET A 71 10.39 -6.23 0.51
C MET A 71 9.39 -7.32 0.93
N ASP A 72 8.98 -8.17 0.03
CA ASP A 72 7.80 -9.02 0.16
C ASP A 72 7.97 -10.22 1.09
N THR A 73 9.13 -10.44 1.67
CA THR A 73 9.38 -11.62 2.49
C THR A 73 9.38 -11.28 3.98
N GLY A 74 8.21 -11.08 4.57
CA GLY A 74 8.06 -11.00 6.01
C GLY A 74 7.55 -9.70 6.58
N ASP A 75 7.48 -8.63 5.79
CA ASP A 75 7.03 -7.33 6.26
C ASP A 75 5.58 -7.00 5.89
N THR A 76 4.87 -7.97 5.30
CA THR A 76 3.47 -7.77 4.96
C THR A 76 2.57 -7.96 6.18
N PRO A 77 1.46 -7.20 6.30
CA PRO A 77 0.56 -7.32 7.43
C PRO A 77 -0.23 -8.65 7.47
N GLY A 78 -0.21 -9.40 6.39
CA GLY A 78 -0.87 -10.69 6.26
C GLY A 78 -0.42 -11.36 4.98
N GLN A 79 -1.24 -12.23 4.43
CA GLN A 79 -0.94 -12.92 3.17
C GLN A 79 -1.42 -12.08 1.98
N ARG A 80 -0.50 -11.70 1.10
CA ARG A 80 -0.83 -10.96 -0.11
C ARG A 80 -1.61 -11.85 -1.08
N THR A 81 -2.79 -11.42 -1.48
CA THR A 81 -3.67 -12.18 -2.37
C THR A 81 -3.68 -11.65 -3.80
N SER A 82 -3.50 -10.35 -3.97
CA SER A 82 -3.45 -9.75 -5.31
C SER A 82 -2.73 -8.42 -5.33
N VAL A 83 -2.19 -8.08 -6.50
CA VAL A 83 -1.62 -6.76 -6.78
C VAL A 83 -2.25 -6.30 -8.09
N ALA A 84 -2.85 -5.11 -8.08
CA ALA A 84 -3.50 -4.56 -9.26
C ALA A 84 -3.01 -3.14 -9.51
N ARG A 85 -2.92 -2.78 -10.78
CA ARG A 85 -2.56 -1.44 -11.23
C ARG A 85 -3.81 -0.76 -11.78
N TYR A 86 -4.02 0.48 -11.34
CA TYR A 86 -5.11 1.31 -11.84
C TYR A 86 -4.59 2.70 -12.21
N ASP A 87 -5.17 3.28 -13.25
CA ASP A 87 -5.01 4.71 -13.52
C ASP A 87 -5.98 5.48 -12.62
N VAL A 88 -5.51 6.57 -12.06
CA VAL A 88 -6.39 7.43 -11.25
C VAL A 88 -7.23 8.27 -12.21
N ALA A 89 -8.45 7.85 -12.45
CA ALA A 89 -9.34 8.51 -13.39
C ALA A 89 -9.92 9.80 -12.81
N VAL A 90 -10.31 9.76 -11.54
CA VAL A 90 -10.88 10.94 -10.84
C VAL A 90 -10.37 10.93 -9.40
N ARG A 91 -9.90 12.08 -8.96
CA ARG A 91 -9.51 12.29 -7.57
C ARG A 91 -10.00 13.66 -7.13
N MET A 92 -10.91 13.68 -6.16
CA MET A 92 -11.55 14.92 -5.71
C MET A 92 -11.68 14.89 -4.19
N ALA A 93 -11.23 15.95 -3.53
CA ALA A 93 -11.52 16.17 -2.12
C ALA A 93 -12.91 16.81 -2.00
N VAL A 94 -13.73 16.28 -1.12
CA VAL A 94 -15.07 16.78 -0.90
C VAL A 94 -15.25 17.29 0.52
#